data_0a2585401ca11da010e73cb775ed30a2
#
_entry.id   0a2585401ca11da010e73cb775ed30a2
#
_cell.length_a   1.000
_cell.length_b   1.000
_cell.length_c   1.000
_cell.angle_alpha   90.00
_cell.angle_beta   90.00
_cell.angle_gamma   90.00
#
_symmetry.space_group_name_H-M   'P 1'
#
loop_
_entity.id
_entity.type
_entity.pdbx_description
1 polymer ?
#
loop_
_entity_poly.entity_id
_entity_poly.type
_entity_poly.pdbx_seq_one_letter_code
_entity_poly.pdbx_strand_id
1 'polypeptide(L)'
;MTALLWGWGAEAQGTGKPRNIIMIIGDGMGHTQVSAAYLHQTQGSGDGSWNMGRFTHFGYSVTTSSDALITDSGAGATALSTGRKTYNGAVGVGPDSLPLQTILEKAAATGRRTGMLVTCEVTHATPASYAAHRIDRDLYEDIALDLSLAPLDWLVGGGRNHFVTRQDQRNLLEEMHKDRGFKVMDRSEDLLKAPRSSAKQPVVALVWDGPAPRISEGRDPGLMAALTARACRDLDRPAPIATNDSGFFLMIEGSQIDWGGHANDGDYVLAETLDLDRVVGAALDFARQDGNTLVVLTADHETGGMAINSGARDAQSMGLAFTTKKHTAALVPVMAYGPGAEAMSAMMDNTEIYRRLCGLWSLEP
;
A
#
# COMPACT_ATOMS: atom_id res chain seq x y z
N MET A 1 16.45 38.40 2.41
CA MET A 1 15.60 37.63 1.50
C MET A 1 16.53 36.82 0.60
N THR A 2 16.95 35.65 1.02
CA THR A 2 17.84 34.76 0.24
C THR A 2 16.98 33.62 -0.24
N ALA A 3 16.65 33.62 -1.55
CA ALA A 3 15.93 32.53 -2.19
C ALA A 3 16.88 31.31 -2.23
N LEU A 4 16.61 30.32 -1.43
CA LEU A 4 17.19 28.99 -1.59
C LEU A 4 16.59 28.37 -2.86
N LEU A 5 17.31 28.49 -3.98
CA LEU A 5 17.06 27.71 -5.18
C LEU A 5 17.36 26.25 -4.85
N TRP A 6 16.32 25.47 -4.64
CA TRP A 6 16.39 24.02 -4.61
C TRP A 6 16.72 23.56 -6.05
N GLY A 7 17.98 23.31 -6.28
CA GLY A 7 18.45 22.69 -7.51
C GLY A 7 18.01 21.22 -7.54
N TRP A 8 16.83 20.95 -8.08
CA TRP A 8 16.38 19.62 -8.45
C TRP A 8 17.18 19.21 -9.68
N GLY A 9 18.30 18.56 -9.49
CA GLY A 9 18.97 17.84 -10.58
C GLY A 9 18.01 16.76 -11.06
N ALA A 10 17.46 16.92 -12.25
CA ALA A 10 16.81 15.83 -12.95
C ALA A 10 17.89 14.78 -13.27
N GLU A 11 18.16 13.86 -12.36
CA GLU A 11 18.90 12.65 -12.68
C GLU A 11 18.09 11.90 -13.74
N ALA A 12 18.73 11.52 -14.84
CA ALA A 12 18.13 10.79 -15.93
C ALA A 12 17.49 9.51 -15.37
N GLN A 13 16.16 9.51 -15.24
CA GLN A 13 15.42 8.31 -14.90
C GLN A 13 15.63 7.32 -16.04
N GLY A 14 15.98 6.08 -15.72
CA GLY A 14 16.14 5.03 -16.72
C GLY A 14 14.86 4.91 -17.56
N THR A 15 14.98 5.06 -18.88
CA THR A 15 13.88 4.89 -19.85
C THR A 15 13.49 3.43 -20.05
N GLY A 16 13.88 2.55 -19.14
CA GLY A 16 13.68 1.10 -19.20
C GLY A 16 12.43 0.61 -18.46
N LYS A 17 12.17 -0.68 -18.61
CA LYS A 17 11.14 -1.37 -17.82
C LYS A 17 11.62 -1.52 -16.38
N PRO A 18 10.75 -1.30 -15.36
CA PRO A 18 11.14 -1.49 -13.98
C PRO A 18 11.39 -2.98 -13.68
N ARG A 19 12.44 -3.26 -12.94
CA ARG A 19 12.69 -4.61 -12.38
C ARG A 19 11.74 -4.86 -11.20
N ASN A 20 11.60 -3.85 -10.35
CA ASN A 20 10.79 -3.89 -9.14
C ASN A 20 9.61 -2.92 -9.24
N ILE A 21 8.48 -3.28 -8.62
CA ILE A 21 7.35 -2.38 -8.43
C ILE A 21 6.99 -2.33 -6.95
N ILE A 22 6.91 -1.11 -6.42
CA ILE A 22 6.37 -0.82 -5.09
C ILE A 22 5.05 -0.09 -5.31
N MET A 23 3.93 -0.73 -4.94
CA MET A 23 2.58 -0.16 -4.97
C MET A 23 2.20 0.29 -3.58
N ILE A 24 2.00 1.58 -3.39
CA ILE A 24 1.62 2.18 -2.11
C ILE A 24 0.16 2.63 -2.21
N ILE A 25 -0.67 2.24 -1.26
CA ILE A 25 -2.08 2.63 -1.17
C ILE A 25 -2.29 3.39 0.14
N GLY A 26 -2.79 4.62 0.04
CA GLY A 26 -3.36 5.32 1.17
C GLY A 26 -4.86 5.08 1.16
N ASP A 27 -5.34 4.15 2.01
CA ASP A 27 -6.77 3.85 2.09
C ASP A 27 -7.55 5.11 2.49
N GLY A 28 -8.56 5.46 1.71
CA GLY A 28 -9.37 6.67 1.93
C GLY A 28 -8.68 8.01 1.63
N MET A 29 -7.47 7.98 1.03
CA MET A 29 -6.63 9.15 0.82
C MET A 29 -6.99 9.94 -0.44
N GLY A 30 -7.85 10.93 -0.34
CA GLY A 30 -8.11 11.89 -1.40
C GLY A 30 -7.09 13.04 -1.44
N HIS A 31 -7.31 13.99 -2.35
CA HIS A 31 -6.44 15.16 -2.52
C HIS A 31 -6.38 16.06 -1.30
N THR A 32 -7.49 16.18 -0.57
CA THR A 32 -7.54 17.07 0.59
C THR A 32 -6.74 16.51 1.74
N GLN A 33 -6.73 15.18 1.95
CA GLN A 33 -5.91 14.51 2.94
C GLN A 33 -4.43 14.78 2.67
N VAL A 34 -3.98 14.63 1.43
CA VAL A 34 -2.62 14.96 0.99
C VAL A 34 -2.31 16.44 1.18
N SER A 35 -3.24 17.34 0.81
CA SER A 35 -3.05 18.79 0.93
C SER A 35 -2.91 19.22 2.38
N ALA A 36 -3.75 18.68 3.27
CA ALA A 36 -3.72 19.00 4.69
C ALA A 36 -2.40 18.54 5.33
N ALA A 37 -1.95 17.34 5.05
CA ALA A 37 -0.67 16.81 5.52
C ALA A 37 0.51 17.65 4.98
N TYR A 38 0.49 18.01 3.69
CA TYR A 38 1.50 18.89 3.10
C TYR A 38 1.58 20.25 3.82
N LEU A 39 0.45 20.92 4.01
CA LEU A 39 0.41 22.23 4.67
C LEU A 39 0.88 22.14 6.13
N HIS A 40 0.41 21.12 6.86
CA HIS A 40 0.85 20.88 8.23
C HIS A 40 2.35 20.70 8.32
N GLN A 41 2.93 19.86 7.43
CA GLN A 41 4.34 19.49 7.45
C GLN A 41 5.26 20.64 7.02
N THR A 42 4.87 21.41 6.00
CA THR A 42 5.74 22.39 5.37
C THR A 42 5.53 23.83 5.86
N GLN A 43 4.35 24.16 6.39
CA GLN A 43 3.98 25.52 6.83
C GLN A 43 3.50 25.55 8.28
N GLY A 44 3.13 24.40 8.86
CA GLY A 44 2.65 24.28 10.24
C GLY A 44 3.75 23.89 11.22
N SER A 45 3.44 22.97 12.10
CA SER A 45 4.32 22.49 13.18
C SER A 45 5.29 21.38 12.74
N GLY A 46 5.26 20.96 11.49
CA GLY A 46 6.16 19.94 10.94
C GLY A 46 7.60 20.45 10.77
N ASP A 47 8.49 19.52 10.42
CA ASP A 47 9.94 19.81 10.21
C ASP A 47 10.28 20.34 8.82
N GLY A 48 9.28 20.56 7.97
CA GLY A 48 9.41 21.04 6.60
C GLY A 48 9.73 19.97 5.57
N SER A 49 9.94 18.72 5.97
CA SER A 49 10.18 17.61 5.04
C SER A 49 8.88 17.14 4.39
N TRP A 50 8.93 16.82 3.10
CA TRP A 50 7.76 16.30 2.37
C TRP A 50 8.22 15.32 1.28
N ASN A 51 7.97 14.04 1.48
CA ASN A 51 8.46 12.99 0.59
C ASN A 51 7.58 12.79 -0.64
N MET A 52 6.26 12.92 -0.52
CA MET A 52 5.36 12.81 -1.68
C MET A 52 5.65 13.88 -2.74
N GLY A 53 6.25 15.01 -2.37
CA GLY A 53 6.74 16.02 -3.31
C GLY A 53 7.93 15.57 -4.18
N ARG A 54 8.53 14.43 -3.90
CA ARG A 54 9.65 13.84 -4.66
C ARG A 54 9.21 13.00 -5.85
N PHE A 55 7.91 12.67 -5.96
CA PHE A 55 7.36 12.04 -7.16
C PHE A 55 7.51 12.97 -8.37
N THR A 56 7.71 12.40 -9.53
CA THR A 56 7.98 13.14 -10.78
C THR A 56 6.83 13.11 -11.76
N HIS A 57 5.88 12.19 -11.58
CA HIS A 57 4.74 11.99 -12.44
C HIS A 57 3.46 11.96 -11.62
N PHE A 58 2.43 12.65 -12.13
CA PHE A 58 1.17 12.84 -11.40
C PHE A 58 -0.02 12.59 -12.33
N GLY A 59 -1.04 11.96 -11.79
CA GLY A 59 -2.31 11.67 -12.44
C GLY A 59 -3.45 11.59 -11.43
N TYR A 60 -4.61 11.16 -11.90
CA TYR A 60 -5.83 11.00 -11.11
C TYR A 60 -6.50 9.67 -11.43
N SER A 61 -7.12 9.05 -10.44
CA SER A 61 -7.87 7.81 -10.63
C SER A 61 -9.35 7.99 -10.30
N VAL A 62 -10.20 7.41 -11.16
CA VAL A 62 -11.63 7.22 -10.92
C VAL A 62 -11.82 5.87 -10.25
N THR A 63 -12.55 5.83 -9.13
CA THR A 63 -12.57 4.68 -8.22
C THR A 63 -13.89 3.91 -8.17
N THR A 64 -14.88 4.23 -9.03
CA THR A 64 -16.20 3.57 -9.03
C THR A 64 -16.09 2.04 -9.01
N SER A 65 -16.99 1.34 -8.30
CA SER A 65 -17.15 -0.10 -8.39
C SER A 65 -18.01 -0.53 -9.60
N SER A 66 -18.24 -1.81 -9.78
CA SER A 66 -19.10 -2.30 -10.89
C SER A 66 -20.58 -2.05 -10.63
N ASP A 67 -20.99 -1.89 -9.39
CA ASP A 67 -22.38 -1.81 -8.94
C ASP A 67 -22.74 -0.46 -8.29
N ALA A 68 -21.74 0.42 -8.05
CA ALA A 68 -21.97 1.70 -7.39
C ALA A 68 -21.00 2.80 -7.85
N LEU A 69 -21.45 4.08 -7.74
CA LEU A 69 -20.58 5.23 -7.94
C LEU A 69 -19.52 5.33 -6.84
N ILE A 70 -19.82 4.87 -5.65
CA ILE A 70 -18.93 4.90 -4.49
C ILE A 70 -18.46 3.49 -4.20
N THR A 71 -17.18 3.25 -4.38
CA THR A 71 -16.54 1.96 -4.09
C THR A 71 -16.31 1.77 -2.60
N ASP A 72 -16.21 0.50 -2.18
CA ASP A 72 -15.53 0.15 -0.93
C ASP A 72 -14.07 -0.25 -1.21
N SER A 73 -13.29 -0.49 -0.15
CA SER A 73 -11.88 -0.87 -0.29
C SER A 73 -11.71 -2.21 -1.02
N GLY A 74 -12.65 -3.16 -0.85
CA GLY A 74 -12.59 -4.47 -1.52
C GLY A 74 -12.67 -4.35 -3.04
N ALA A 75 -13.69 -3.65 -3.54
CA ALA A 75 -13.87 -3.41 -4.97
C ALA A 75 -12.77 -2.48 -5.54
N GLY A 76 -12.41 -1.42 -4.80
CA GLY A 76 -11.35 -0.48 -5.19
C GLY A 76 -10.00 -1.17 -5.34
N ALA A 77 -9.56 -1.91 -4.33
CA ALA A 77 -8.31 -2.64 -4.35
C ALA A 77 -8.32 -3.84 -5.34
N THR A 78 -9.46 -4.52 -5.52
CA THR A 78 -9.59 -5.54 -6.56
C THR A 78 -9.37 -4.94 -7.95
N ALA A 79 -9.91 -3.74 -8.22
CA ALA A 79 -9.65 -3.06 -9.49
C ALA A 79 -8.16 -2.72 -9.69
N LEU A 80 -7.48 -2.28 -8.62
CA LEU A 80 -6.03 -1.99 -8.63
C LEU A 80 -5.16 -3.24 -8.79
N SER A 81 -5.59 -4.38 -8.24
CA SER A 81 -4.81 -5.62 -8.22
C SER A 81 -5.05 -6.54 -9.42
N THR A 82 -6.22 -6.42 -10.10
CA THR A 82 -6.65 -7.36 -11.16
C THR A 82 -7.01 -6.69 -12.49
N GLY A 83 -7.14 -5.34 -12.50
CA GLY A 83 -7.60 -4.61 -13.69
C GLY A 83 -9.08 -4.84 -14.05
N ARG A 84 -9.88 -5.36 -13.13
CA ARG A 84 -11.30 -5.65 -13.31
C ARG A 84 -12.12 -5.00 -12.20
N LYS A 85 -13.21 -4.33 -12.59
CA LYS A 85 -14.20 -3.86 -11.63
C LYS A 85 -14.96 -5.03 -11.04
N THR A 86 -15.30 -4.93 -9.75
CA THR A 86 -16.18 -5.87 -9.06
C THR A 86 -17.19 -5.12 -8.18
N TYR A 87 -18.10 -5.83 -7.54
CA TYR A 87 -19.10 -5.28 -6.64
C TYR A 87 -18.51 -4.97 -5.27
N ASN A 88 -19.12 -4.03 -4.55
CA ASN A 88 -18.69 -3.69 -3.19
C ASN A 88 -18.77 -4.91 -2.26
N GLY A 89 -17.76 -5.11 -1.43
CA GLY A 89 -17.61 -6.25 -0.54
C GLY A 89 -16.80 -7.41 -1.11
N ALA A 90 -16.59 -7.45 -2.42
CA ALA A 90 -15.81 -8.51 -3.05
C ALA A 90 -14.29 -8.30 -2.88
N VAL A 91 -13.53 -9.38 -2.81
CA VAL A 91 -12.09 -9.41 -2.63
C VAL A 91 -11.47 -10.35 -3.67
N GLY A 92 -10.72 -9.83 -4.63
CA GLY A 92 -9.98 -10.60 -5.64
C GLY A 92 -10.86 -11.48 -6.55
N VAL A 93 -12.16 -11.21 -6.63
CA VAL A 93 -13.11 -11.91 -7.52
C VAL A 93 -13.78 -10.93 -8.47
N GLY A 94 -14.25 -11.45 -9.61
CA GLY A 94 -14.99 -10.68 -10.60
C GLY A 94 -16.47 -10.47 -10.23
N PRO A 95 -17.22 -9.72 -11.07
CA PRO A 95 -18.68 -9.54 -10.88
C PRO A 95 -19.46 -10.86 -10.91
N ASP A 96 -18.88 -11.88 -11.49
CA ASP A 96 -19.38 -13.26 -11.54
C ASP A 96 -18.97 -14.10 -10.32
N SER A 97 -18.30 -13.48 -9.34
CA SER A 97 -17.76 -14.12 -8.15
C SER A 97 -16.67 -15.18 -8.41
N LEU A 98 -16.09 -15.19 -9.61
CA LEU A 98 -14.95 -16.06 -9.92
C LEU A 98 -13.62 -15.39 -9.58
N PRO A 99 -12.62 -16.16 -9.09
CA PRO A 99 -11.27 -15.64 -8.81
C PRO A 99 -10.65 -14.94 -10.02
N LEU A 100 -10.02 -13.79 -9.76
CA LEU A 100 -9.26 -13.02 -10.74
C LEU A 100 -7.78 -13.08 -10.39
N GLN A 101 -6.93 -13.40 -11.34
CA GLN A 101 -5.49 -13.42 -11.10
C GLN A 101 -4.96 -12.01 -10.83
N THR A 102 -4.34 -11.82 -9.68
CA THR A 102 -3.82 -10.53 -9.23
C THR A 102 -2.42 -10.24 -9.80
N ILE A 103 -2.00 -8.97 -9.77
CA ILE A 103 -0.64 -8.58 -10.15
C ILE A 103 0.42 -9.22 -9.25
N LEU A 104 0.14 -9.43 -7.98
CA LEU A 104 1.03 -10.12 -7.04
C LEU A 104 1.23 -11.57 -7.46
N GLU A 105 0.17 -12.27 -7.78
CA GLU A 105 0.23 -13.67 -8.26
C GLU A 105 0.94 -13.77 -9.61
N LYS A 106 0.68 -12.82 -10.53
CA LYS A 106 1.40 -12.75 -11.81
C LYS A 106 2.90 -12.48 -11.59
N ALA A 107 3.25 -11.59 -10.66
CA ALA A 107 4.63 -11.36 -10.30
C ALA A 107 5.31 -12.64 -9.81
N ALA A 108 4.67 -13.35 -8.88
CA ALA A 108 5.17 -14.64 -8.38
C ALA A 108 5.31 -15.69 -9.50
N ALA A 109 4.32 -15.82 -10.39
CA ALA A 109 4.35 -16.75 -11.51
C ALA A 109 5.52 -16.50 -12.48
N THR A 110 6.02 -15.25 -12.55
CA THR A 110 7.22 -14.91 -13.34
C THR A 110 8.54 -15.02 -12.55
N GLY A 111 8.50 -15.56 -11.34
CA GLY A 111 9.66 -15.73 -10.48
C GLY A 111 10.09 -14.47 -9.72
N ARG A 112 9.27 -13.42 -9.71
CA ARG A 112 9.48 -12.24 -8.85
C ARG A 112 9.11 -12.56 -7.42
N ARG A 113 9.80 -11.94 -6.47
CA ARG A 113 9.41 -12.00 -5.07
C ARG A 113 8.21 -11.12 -4.81
N THR A 114 7.44 -11.47 -3.80
CA THR A 114 6.23 -10.76 -3.46
C THR A 114 6.16 -10.44 -1.98
N GLY A 115 5.62 -9.26 -1.66
CA GLY A 115 5.47 -8.83 -0.28
C GLY A 115 4.27 -7.94 -0.06
N MET A 116 3.80 -7.92 1.20
CA MET A 116 2.77 -7.00 1.69
C MET A 116 3.16 -6.43 3.06
N LEU A 117 2.90 -5.13 3.25
CA LEU A 117 3.11 -4.40 4.50
C LEU A 117 1.92 -3.47 4.74
N VAL A 118 1.21 -3.63 5.84
CA VAL A 118 -0.02 -2.89 6.10
C VAL A 118 -0.14 -2.43 7.56
N THR A 119 -0.93 -1.38 7.82
CA THR A 119 -1.25 -0.91 9.17
C THR A 119 -2.60 -1.41 9.67
N CYS A 120 -3.38 -2.07 8.83
CA CYS A 120 -4.56 -2.83 9.23
C CYS A 120 -4.22 -4.30 9.54
N GLU A 121 -5.24 -5.13 9.68
CA GLU A 121 -5.13 -6.58 9.61
C GLU A 121 -4.81 -7.00 8.18
N VAL A 122 -3.87 -7.92 7.98
CA VAL A 122 -3.53 -8.42 6.62
C VAL A 122 -4.71 -9.07 5.91
N THR A 123 -5.75 -9.42 6.66
CA THR A 123 -7.02 -9.96 6.17
C THR A 123 -8.04 -8.87 5.80
N HIS A 124 -7.74 -7.58 6.05
CA HIS A 124 -8.60 -6.47 5.62
C HIS A 124 -8.70 -6.44 4.09
N ALA A 125 -9.77 -5.84 3.59
CA ALA A 125 -10.16 -5.94 2.18
C ALA A 125 -9.06 -5.51 1.19
N THR A 126 -8.32 -4.44 1.48
CA THR A 126 -7.30 -3.90 0.59
C THR A 126 -6.14 -4.87 0.37
N PRO A 127 -5.41 -5.35 1.41
CA PRO A 127 -4.36 -6.34 1.20
C PRO A 127 -4.91 -7.69 0.73
N ALA A 128 -6.07 -8.11 1.24
CA ALA A 128 -6.70 -9.35 0.82
C ALA A 128 -6.95 -9.39 -0.71
N SER A 129 -7.35 -8.27 -1.32
CA SER A 129 -7.58 -8.15 -2.76
C SER A 129 -6.33 -8.40 -3.63
N TYR A 130 -5.14 -8.48 -3.05
CA TYR A 130 -3.90 -8.81 -3.78
C TYR A 130 -3.53 -10.29 -3.73
N ALA A 131 -4.10 -11.09 -2.80
CA ALA A 131 -3.64 -12.47 -2.59
C ALA A 131 -4.72 -13.42 -2.05
N ALA A 132 -5.99 -13.00 -2.01
CA ALA A 132 -7.15 -13.82 -1.63
C ALA A 132 -8.31 -13.63 -2.62
N HIS A 133 -9.25 -14.60 -2.65
CA HIS A 133 -10.37 -14.61 -3.59
C HIS A 133 -11.65 -14.98 -2.86
N ARG A 134 -12.35 -13.98 -2.31
CA ARG A 134 -13.56 -14.17 -1.51
C ARG A 134 -14.68 -13.26 -1.98
N ILE A 135 -15.89 -13.80 -1.94
CA ILE A 135 -17.12 -13.08 -2.34
C ILE A 135 -17.53 -12.03 -1.31
N ASP A 136 -16.98 -12.11 -0.10
CA ASP A 136 -17.29 -11.22 1.01
C ASP A 136 -15.99 -10.93 1.80
N ARG A 137 -15.68 -9.64 1.98
CA ARG A 137 -14.52 -9.13 2.70
C ARG A 137 -14.51 -9.44 4.20
N ASP A 138 -15.68 -9.79 4.75
CA ASP A 138 -15.82 -10.12 6.19
C ASP A 138 -15.49 -11.59 6.51
N LEU A 139 -15.17 -12.40 5.51
CA LEU A 139 -14.71 -13.78 5.66
C LEU A 139 -13.24 -13.85 6.10
N TYR A 140 -12.91 -13.17 7.19
CA TYR A 140 -11.51 -12.96 7.64
C TYR A 140 -10.72 -14.27 7.82
N GLU A 141 -11.32 -15.32 8.39
CA GLU A 141 -10.62 -16.60 8.57
C GLU A 141 -10.35 -17.31 7.24
N ASP A 142 -11.27 -17.22 6.29
CA ASP A 142 -11.07 -17.77 4.96
C ASP A 142 -10.02 -16.98 4.18
N ILE A 143 -10.01 -15.64 4.31
CA ILE A 143 -8.98 -14.77 3.75
C ILE A 143 -7.61 -15.11 4.38
N ALA A 144 -7.53 -15.34 5.69
CA ALA A 144 -6.30 -15.77 6.36
C ALA A 144 -5.77 -17.11 5.79
N LEU A 145 -6.70 -18.05 5.49
CA LEU A 145 -6.34 -19.32 4.86
C LEU A 145 -5.76 -19.07 3.45
N ASP A 146 -6.41 -18.24 2.62
CA ASP A 146 -5.89 -17.90 1.29
C ASP A 146 -4.50 -17.27 1.39
N LEU A 147 -4.31 -16.28 2.28
CA LEU A 147 -3.02 -15.62 2.50
C LEU A 147 -1.93 -16.60 2.96
N SER A 148 -2.30 -17.58 3.81
CA SER A 148 -1.35 -18.60 4.26
C SER A 148 -0.84 -19.50 3.11
N LEU A 149 -1.61 -19.62 2.03
CA LEU A 149 -1.30 -20.41 0.84
C LEU A 149 -0.77 -19.56 -0.32
N ALA A 150 -0.98 -18.25 -0.28
CA ALA A 150 -0.57 -17.33 -1.33
C ALA A 150 0.96 -17.34 -1.58
N PRO A 151 1.40 -16.99 -2.78
CA PRO A 151 2.82 -16.98 -3.13
C PRO A 151 3.53 -15.73 -2.58
N LEU A 152 3.56 -15.60 -1.26
CA LEU A 152 4.16 -14.49 -0.53
C LEU A 152 5.55 -14.87 -0.01
N ASP A 153 6.52 -13.98 -0.21
CA ASP A 153 7.84 -14.06 0.41
C ASP A 153 7.94 -13.20 1.68
N TRP A 154 7.08 -12.19 1.80
CA TRP A 154 7.13 -11.24 2.91
C TRP A 154 5.72 -10.75 3.25
N LEU A 155 5.25 -11.00 4.47
CA LEU A 155 3.92 -10.60 4.94
C LEU A 155 4.03 -9.98 6.32
N VAL A 156 3.72 -8.69 6.45
CA VAL A 156 3.84 -7.96 7.71
C VAL A 156 2.64 -7.04 7.93
N GLY A 157 2.05 -7.12 9.13
CA GLY A 157 0.91 -6.30 9.52
C GLY A 157 0.27 -6.79 10.82
N GLY A 158 -1.02 -6.50 10.95
CA GLY A 158 -1.88 -6.98 12.04
C GLY A 158 -2.71 -8.20 11.65
N GLY A 159 -3.67 -8.55 12.51
CA GLY A 159 -4.64 -9.62 12.24
C GLY A 159 -4.16 -11.02 12.66
N ARG A 160 -3.21 -11.11 13.60
CA ARG A 160 -2.72 -12.39 14.12
C ARG A 160 -3.85 -13.31 14.57
N ASN A 161 -4.92 -12.76 15.16
CA ASN A 161 -6.05 -13.54 15.66
C ASN A 161 -6.69 -14.41 14.57
N HIS A 162 -6.79 -13.93 13.32
CA HIS A 162 -7.38 -14.69 12.21
C HIS A 162 -6.53 -15.88 11.78
N PHE A 163 -5.26 -15.93 12.19
CA PHE A 163 -4.34 -17.03 11.90
C PHE A 163 -4.21 -18.03 13.03
N VAL A 164 -4.36 -17.61 14.30
CA VAL A 164 -4.06 -18.47 15.47
C VAL A 164 -5.24 -18.70 16.41
N THR A 165 -6.27 -17.83 16.38
CA THR A 165 -7.46 -17.93 17.25
C THR A 165 -8.70 -18.21 16.40
N ARG A 166 -8.62 -19.24 15.56
CA ARG A 166 -9.60 -19.59 14.55
C ARG A 166 -10.69 -20.52 15.11
N GLN A 167 -11.89 -20.44 14.51
CA GLN A 167 -13.01 -21.34 14.87
C GLN A 167 -12.69 -22.81 14.54
N ASP A 168 -11.91 -23.06 13.47
CA ASP A 168 -11.46 -24.41 13.06
C ASP A 168 -10.27 -24.95 13.90
N GLN A 169 -9.81 -24.19 14.91
CA GLN A 169 -8.71 -24.52 15.82
C GLN A 169 -7.35 -24.74 15.13
N ARG A 170 -7.20 -24.34 13.87
CA ARG A 170 -5.91 -24.39 13.16
C ARG A 170 -5.02 -23.23 13.63
N ASN A 171 -3.71 -23.45 13.54
CA ASN A 171 -2.70 -22.40 13.69
C ASN A 171 -1.98 -22.24 12.36
N LEU A 172 -2.45 -21.31 11.53
CA LEU A 172 -1.91 -21.11 10.19
C LEU A 172 -0.46 -20.61 10.21
N LEU A 173 -0.03 -19.87 11.24
CA LEU A 173 1.38 -19.45 11.35
C LEU A 173 2.30 -20.64 11.59
N GLU A 174 1.86 -21.62 12.38
CA GLU A 174 2.60 -22.85 12.60
C GLU A 174 2.67 -23.70 11.31
N GLU A 175 1.57 -23.79 10.57
CA GLU A 175 1.51 -24.46 9.27
C GLU A 175 2.43 -23.78 8.25
N MET A 176 2.38 -22.45 8.12
CA MET A 176 3.29 -21.67 7.27
C MET A 176 4.76 -21.95 7.64
N HIS A 177 5.07 -22.04 8.93
CA HIS A 177 6.42 -22.36 9.37
C HIS A 177 6.84 -23.78 8.99
N LYS A 178 6.02 -24.79 9.32
CA LYS A 178 6.33 -26.21 9.14
C LYS A 178 6.33 -26.65 7.68
N ASP A 179 5.29 -26.24 6.95
CA ASP A 179 5.01 -26.80 5.62
C ASP A 179 5.61 -25.94 4.50
N ARG A 180 5.80 -24.63 4.74
CA ARG A 180 6.27 -23.67 3.75
C ARG A 180 7.60 -22.97 4.11
N GLY A 181 8.16 -23.28 5.28
CA GLY A 181 9.46 -22.78 5.72
C GLY A 181 9.48 -21.29 6.09
N PHE A 182 8.33 -20.70 6.35
CA PHE A 182 8.27 -19.29 6.79
C PHE A 182 9.03 -19.09 8.11
N LYS A 183 9.78 -17.99 8.17
CA LYS A 183 10.26 -17.46 9.43
C LYS A 183 9.13 -16.63 10.04
N VAL A 184 8.54 -17.16 11.12
CA VAL A 184 7.49 -16.47 11.87
C VAL A 184 8.15 -15.54 12.90
N MET A 185 7.68 -14.32 12.99
CA MET A 185 8.16 -13.31 13.94
C MET A 185 6.96 -12.63 14.62
N ASP A 186 7.06 -12.46 15.92
CA ASP A 186 5.96 -11.94 16.75
C ASP A 186 6.11 -10.45 17.08
N ARG A 187 7.27 -9.86 16.77
CA ARG A 187 7.59 -8.46 17.11
C ARG A 187 8.31 -7.78 15.97
N SER A 188 7.92 -6.53 15.70
CA SER A 188 8.55 -5.70 14.67
C SER A 188 10.03 -5.42 14.94
N GLU A 189 10.41 -5.23 16.24
CA GLU A 189 11.80 -5.00 16.63
C GLU A 189 12.70 -6.18 16.31
N ASP A 190 12.19 -7.40 16.49
CA ASP A 190 12.94 -8.61 16.17
C ASP A 190 13.12 -8.75 14.66
N LEU A 191 12.10 -8.39 13.87
CA LEU A 191 12.20 -8.35 12.41
C LEU A 191 13.24 -7.32 11.96
N LEU A 192 13.24 -6.12 12.54
CA LEU A 192 14.17 -5.05 12.18
C LEU A 192 15.63 -5.39 12.55
N LYS A 193 15.84 -6.08 13.69
CA LYS A 193 17.18 -6.49 14.19
C LYS A 193 17.67 -7.79 13.57
N ALA A 194 16.77 -8.64 13.05
CA ALA A 194 17.16 -9.93 12.50
C ALA A 194 18.15 -9.76 11.35
N PRO A 195 19.14 -10.66 11.22
CA PRO A 195 19.95 -10.70 10.02
C PRO A 195 19.04 -10.89 8.80
N ARG A 196 19.51 -10.40 7.66
CA ARG A 196 18.80 -10.58 6.40
C ARG A 196 18.52 -12.07 6.20
N SER A 197 17.26 -12.45 6.01
CA SER A 197 16.88 -13.86 5.80
C SER A 197 17.65 -14.45 4.62
N SER A 198 17.85 -15.77 4.57
CA SER A 198 18.42 -16.40 3.38
C SER A 198 17.51 -16.15 2.16
N ALA A 199 18.07 -16.21 0.97
CA ALA A 199 17.32 -15.96 -0.27
C ALA A 199 16.11 -16.91 -0.48
N LYS A 200 15.99 -17.96 0.30
CA LYS A 200 14.96 -19.00 0.16
C LYS A 200 13.94 -19.01 1.30
N GLN A 201 14.11 -18.19 2.33
CA GLN A 201 13.24 -18.23 3.50
C GLN A 201 12.25 -17.05 3.50
N PRO A 202 10.96 -17.30 3.27
CA PRO A 202 9.94 -16.26 3.39
C PRO A 202 9.76 -15.86 4.86
N VAL A 203 9.20 -14.65 5.07
CA VAL A 203 8.98 -14.05 6.40
C VAL A 203 7.52 -13.71 6.58
N VAL A 204 6.96 -14.08 7.73
CA VAL A 204 5.67 -13.58 8.19
C VAL A 204 5.83 -12.97 9.58
N ALA A 205 5.33 -11.74 9.75
CA ALA A 205 5.35 -11.04 11.03
C ALA A 205 3.99 -10.34 11.25
N LEU A 206 3.06 -11.05 11.87
CA LEU A 206 1.79 -10.50 12.33
C LEU A 206 1.98 -10.01 13.77
N VAL A 207 2.40 -8.75 13.88
CA VAL A 207 2.93 -8.17 15.14
C VAL A 207 1.84 -7.58 16.03
N TRP A 208 0.60 -7.55 15.55
CA TRP A 208 -0.59 -7.12 16.30
C TRP A 208 -1.71 -8.15 16.16
N ASP A 209 -2.42 -8.40 17.24
CA ASP A 209 -3.55 -9.35 17.27
C ASP A 209 -4.70 -8.91 16.36
N GLY A 210 -5.05 -7.63 16.40
CA GLY A 210 -5.92 -6.91 15.47
C GLY A 210 -5.10 -5.97 14.57
N PRO A 211 -5.62 -4.80 14.22
CA PRO A 211 -4.86 -3.80 13.46
C PRO A 211 -3.73 -3.19 14.29
N ALA A 212 -2.82 -2.47 13.63
CA ALA A 212 -1.83 -1.64 14.31
C ALA A 212 -2.51 -0.58 15.20
N PRO A 213 -1.96 -0.23 16.37
CA PRO A 213 -2.40 0.94 17.11
C PRO A 213 -2.31 2.21 16.24
N ARG A 214 -3.15 3.21 16.49
CA ARG A 214 -3.00 4.53 15.88
C ARG A 214 -1.69 5.18 16.30
N ILE A 215 -1.22 6.15 15.53
CA ILE A 215 -0.08 6.98 15.95
C ILE A 215 -0.36 7.63 17.30
N SER A 216 -1.56 8.15 17.51
CA SER A 216 -2.01 8.76 18.79
C SER A 216 -2.10 7.75 19.94
N GLU A 217 -2.17 6.45 19.67
CA GLU A 217 -2.21 5.36 20.65
C GLU A 217 -0.83 4.75 20.91
N GLY A 218 0.24 5.34 20.37
CA GLY A 218 1.62 4.98 20.64
C GLY A 218 2.33 4.13 19.59
N ARG A 219 1.76 3.97 18.37
CA ARG A 219 2.56 3.45 17.26
C ARG A 219 3.68 4.43 16.93
N ASP A 220 4.93 3.95 16.86
CA ASP A 220 6.08 4.76 16.45
C ASP A 220 5.88 5.23 15.00
N PRO A 221 5.84 6.56 14.74
CA PRO A 221 5.66 7.10 13.39
C PRO A 221 6.82 6.78 12.42
N GLY A 222 7.94 6.23 12.87
CA GLY A 222 9.04 5.75 12.03
C GLY A 222 8.97 4.27 11.69
N LEU A 223 8.10 3.51 12.36
CA LEU A 223 8.08 2.04 12.27
C LEU A 223 7.78 1.55 10.85
N MET A 224 6.74 2.09 10.23
CA MET A 224 6.33 1.64 8.89
C MET A 224 7.38 1.98 7.82
N ALA A 225 8.04 3.14 7.92
CA ALA A 225 9.15 3.49 7.04
C ALA A 225 10.36 2.55 7.23
N ALA A 226 10.69 2.21 8.49
CA ALA A 226 11.75 1.25 8.77
C ALA A 226 11.44 -0.16 8.24
N LEU A 227 10.19 -0.62 8.38
CA LEU A 227 9.71 -1.89 7.83
C LEU A 227 9.70 -1.87 6.30
N THR A 228 9.34 -0.74 5.66
CA THR A 228 9.42 -0.55 4.20
C THR A 228 10.86 -0.71 3.70
N ALA A 229 11.82 -0.01 4.32
CA ALA A 229 13.22 -0.14 3.97
C ALA A 229 13.74 -1.58 4.21
N ARG A 230 13.22 -2.26 5.23
CA ARG A 230 13.54 -3.66 5.50
C ARG A 230 12.96 -4.59 4.43
N ALA A 231 11.69 -4.44 4.06
CA ALA A 231 11.01 -5.22 3.02
C ALA A 231 11.74 -5.11 1.68
N CYS A 232 12.04 -3.87 1.24
CA CYS A 232 12.78 -3.64 0.01
C CYS A 232 14.11 -4.39 -0.01
N ARG A 233 14.91 -4.29 1.08
CA ARG A 233 16.18 -5.02 1.19
C ARG A 233 16.01 -6.54 1.19
N ASP A 234 14.96 -7.04 1.83
CA ASP A 234 14.73 -8.48 1.93
C ASP A 234 14.20 -9.08 0.63
N LEU A 235 13.41 -8.33 -0.12
CA LEU A 235 12.85 -8.73 -1.41
C LEU A 235 13.83 -8.53 -2.57
N ASP A 236 14.71 -7.53 -2.50
CA ASP A 236 15.70 -7.26 -3.55
C ASP A 236 16.82 -8.30 -3.54
N ARG A 237 16.52 -9.49 -4.05
CA ARG A 237 17.45 -10.63 -4.18
C ARG A 237 17.06 -11.48 -5.37
N PRO A 238 17.98 -12.27 -5.92
CA PRO A 238 17.64 -13.30 -6.90
C PRO A 238 16.57 -14.24 -6.34
N ALA A 239 15.51 -14.47 -7.12
CA ALA A 239 14.52 -15.48 -6.78
C ALA A 239 15.14 -16.89 -6.81
N PRO A 240 14.55 -17.87 -6.07
CA PRO A 240 15.06 -19.24 -6.04
C PRO A 240 15.09 -19.94 -7.40
N ILE A 241 14.23 -19.50 -8.31
CA ILE A 241 14.16 -19.99 -9.70
C ILE A 241 14.45 -18.77 -10.58
N ALA A 242 15.72 -18.51 -10.82
CA ALA A 242 16.15 -17.39 -11.65
C ALA A 242 15.81 -17.64 -13.13
N THR A 243 14.76 -17.03 -13.60
CA THR A 243 14.73 -16.52 -14.95
C THR A 243 15.35 -15.13 -14.91
N ASN A 244 16.18 -14.76 -15.85
CA ASN A 244 16.96 -13.54 -15.89
C ASN A 244 16.18 -12.35 -15.32
N ASP A 245 16.67 -11.77 -14.20
CA ASP A 245 16.26 -10.47 -13.66
C ASP A 245 14.90 -10.39 -12.94
N SER A 246 14.67 -11.27 -11.99
CA SER A 246 13.33 -11.47 -11.42
C SER A 246 12.79 -10.41 -10.46
N GLY A 247 13.49 -9.43 -9.95
CA GLY A 247 12.95 -8.34 -9.11
C GLY A 247 11.87 -8.72 -8.08
N PHE A 248 11.03 -7.74 -7.68
CA PHE A 248 9.94 -7.96 -6.74
C PHE A 248 8.71 -7.08 -6.99
N PHE A 249 7.57 -7.51 -6.42
CA PHE A 249 6.36 -6.72 -6.20
C PHE A 249 6.14 -6.53 -4.70
N LEU A 250 5.99 -5.31 -4.25
CA LEU A 250 5.68 -4.98 -2.85
C LEU A 250 4.44 -4.08 -2.79
N MET A 251 3.38 -4.58 -2.15
CA MET A 251 2.22 -3.79 -1.81
C MET A 251 2.40 -3.22 -0.40
N ILE A 252 2.18 -1.93 -0.24
CA ILE A 252 2.22 -1.24 1.06
C ILE A 252 0.93 -0.46 1.24
N GLU A 253 0.38 -0.49 2.46
CA GLU A 253 -0.84 0.24 2.75
C GLU A 253 -0.74 1.05 4.04
N GLY A 254 -1.06 2.35 3.92
CA GLY A 254 -1.42 3.21 5.02
C GLY A 254 -2.94 3.17 5.22
N SER A 255 -3.40 2.17 5.97
CA SER A 255 -4.80 1.75 6.03
C SER A 255 -5.68 2.68 6.86
N GLN A 256 -5.10 3.44 7.78
CA GLN A 256 -5.88 4.11 8.83
C GLN A 256 -6.23 5.58 8.51
N ILE A 257 -5.85 6.08 7.34
CA ILE A 257 -6.31 7.38 6.83
C ILE A 257 -7.83 7.32 6.63
N ASP A 258 -8.32 6.22 6.07
CA ASP A 258 -9.74 5.91 5.90
C ASP A 258 -10.50 5.96 7.24
N TRP A 259 -9.96 5.30 8.26
CA TRP A 259 -10.60 5.27 9.59
C TRP A 259 -10.69 6.66 10.22
N GLY A 260 -9.66 7.49 10.01
CA GLY A 260 -9.70 8.91 10.38
C GLY A 260 -10.82 9.67 9.65
N GLY A 261 -10.99 9.40 8.35
CA GLY A 261 -12.09 9.92 7.52
C GLY A 261 -13.46 9.50 8.02
N HIS A 262 -13.65 8.21 8.31
CA HIS A 262 -14.90 7.66 8.89
C HIS A 262 -15.22 8.25 10.26
N ALA A 263 -14.20 8.53 11.07
CA ALA A 263 -14.37 9.19 12.36
C ALA A 263 -14.66 10.69 12.23
N ASN A 264 -14.39 11.29 11.06
CA ASN A 264 -14.33 12.74 10.85
C ASN A 264 -13.30 13.41 11.80
N ASP A 265 -12.19 12.72 12.04
CA ASP A 265 -11.11 13.12 12.93
C ASP A 265 -9.91 13.61 12.10
N GLY A 266 -9.76 14.92 11.99
CA GLY A 266 -8.71 15.55 11.19
C GLY A 266 -7.30 15.26 11.72
N ASP A 267 -7.10 15.17 13.02
CA ASP A 267 -5.80 14.89 13.63
C ASP A 267 -5.38 13.44 13.33
N TYR A 268 -6.34 12.52 13.35
CA TYR A 268 -6.10 11.13 12.97
C TYR A 268 -5.72 11.03 11.50
N VAL A 269 -6.48 11.64 10.60
CA VAL A 269 -6.16 11.70 9.15
C VAL A 269 -4.76 12.26 8.93
N LEU A 270 -4.43 13.38 9.59
CA LEU A 270 -3.12 14.01 9.45
C LEU A 270 -1.99 13.10 9.91
N ALA A 271 -2.11 12.50 11.09
CA ALA A 271 -1.06 11.66 11.66
C ALA A 271 -0.75 10.45 10.77
N GLU A 272 -1.79 9.78 10.25
CA GLU A 272 -1.65 8.60 9.38
C GLU A 272 -1.14 8.97 7.98
N THR A 273 -1.58 10.10 7.42
CA THR A 273 -1.07 10.59 6.12
C THR A 273 0.41 10.98 6.22
N LEU A 274 0.83 11.58 7.33
CA LEU A 274 2.25 11.89 7.59
C LEU A 274 3.10 10.64 7.81
N ASP A 275 2.55 9.60 8.45
CA ASP A 275 3.24 8.31 8.57
C ASP A 275 3.42 7.66 7.19
N LEU A 276 2.39 7.71 6.32
CA LEU A 276 2.48 7.24 4.94
C LEU A 276 3.50 8.06 4.13
N ASP A 277 3.63 9.36 4.35
CA ASP A 277 4.67 10.17 3.70
C ASP A 277 6.08 9.70 4.06
N ARG A 278 6.32 9.25 5.29
CA ARG A 278 7.61 8.63 5.69
C ARG A 278 7.86 7.29 5.00
N VAL A 279 6.80 6.49 4.83
CA VAL A 279 6.85 5.24 4.04
C VAL A 279 7.24 5.54 2.59
N VAL A 280 6.61 6.55 1.98
CA VAL A 280 6.97 7.04 0.64
C VAL A 280 8.45 7.44 0.59
N GLY A 281 8.93 8.16 1.60
CA GLY A 281 10.34 8.51 1.71
C GLY A 281 11.28 7.32 1.63
N ALA A 282 11.00 6.27 2.42
CA ALA A 282 11.80 5.05 2.44
C ALA A 282 11.76 4.28 1.10
N ALA A 283 10.59 4.23 0.46
CA ALA A 283 10.42 3.59 -0.85
C ALA A 283 11.18 4.34 -1.96
N LEU A 284 11.09 5.68 -1.98
CA LEU A 284 11.79 6.52 -2.95
C LEU A 284 13.31 6.51 -2.75
N ASP A 285 13.79 6.43 -1.51
CA ASP A 285 15.22 6.31 -1.23
C ASP A 285 15.78 4.98 -1.76
N PHE A 286 15.04 3.89 -1.58
CA PHE A 286 15.39 2.60 -2.18
C PHE A 286 15.38 2.69 -3.72
N ALA A 287 14.30 3.21 -4.31
CA ALA A 287 14.16 3.31 -5.76
C ALA A 287 15.25 4.16 -6.40
N ARG A 288 15.65 5.26 -5.74
CA ARG A 288 16.74 6.11 -6.20
C ARG A 288 18.10 5.39 -6.18
N GLN A 289 18.36 4.60 -5.14
CA GLN A 289 19.61 3.83 -5.02
C GLN A 289 19.67 2.66 -6.00
N ASP A 290 18.55 1.97 -6.21
CA ASP A 290 18.44 0.82 -7.10
C ASP A 290 18.41 1.22 -8.59
N GLY A 291 17.76 2.32 -8.93
CA GLY A 291 17.63 2.84 -10.30
C GLY A 291 16.69 2.03 -11.20
N ASN A 292 16.16 0.90 -10.76
CA ASN A 292 15.32 -0.04 -11.52
C ASN A 292 13.96 -0.30 -10.86
N THR A 293 13.57 0.51 -9.88
CA THR A 293 12.34 0.38 -9.12
C THR A 293 11.34 1.48 -9.49
N LEU A 294 10.15 1.06 -9.90
CA LEU A 294 8.98 1.92 -10.02
C LEU A 294 8.25 1.98 -8.67
N VAL A 295 8.00 3.18 -8.18
CA VAL A 295 7.13 3.43 -7.02
C VAL A 295 5.87 4.12 -7.51
N VAL A 296 4.70 3.56 -7.18
CA VAL A 296 3.39 4.14 -7.46
C VAL A 296 2.65 4.33 -6.14
N LEU A 297 2.17 5.53 -5.88
CA LEU A 297 1.26 5.87 -4.79
C LEU A 297 -0.10 6.22 -5.35
N THR A 298 -1.15 5.64 -4.79
CA THR A 298 -2.55 6.02 -5.06
C THR A 298 -3.42 5.76 -3.83
N ALA A 299 -4.73 5.88 -3.99
CA ALA A 299 -5.74 5.45 -3.03
C ALA A 299 -6.77 4.56 -3.73
N ASP A 300 -7.48 3.79 -2.96
CA ASP A 300 -8.61 2.97 -3.42
C ASP A 300 -9.90 3.80 -3.55
N HIS A 301 -10.09 4.81 -2.69
CA HIS A 301 -11.15 5.83 -2.69
C HIS A 301 -10.76 7.03 -1.82
N GLU A 302 -11.64 8.02 -1.72
CA GLU A 302 -11.59 9.09 -0.71
C GLU A 302 -12.63 8.80 0.39
N THR A 303 -12.32 9.19 1.64
CA THR A 303 -13.21 9.01 2.78
C THR A 303 -13.42 10.31 3.54
N GLY A 304 -14.67 10.56 3.91
CA GLY A 304 -15.07 11.68 4.74
C GLY A 304 -15.56 12.91 3.95
N GLY A 305 -15.26 13.01 2.65
CA GLY A 305 -15.50 14.25 1.89
C GLY A 305 -14.82 15.44 2.54
N MET A 306 -13.53 15.27 2.88
CA MET A 306 -12.76 16.23 3.66
C MET A 306 -12.48 17.52 2.89
N ALA A 307 -12.56 18.67 3.57
CA ALA A 307 -12.23 19.98 3.04
C ALA A 307 -11.42 20.78 4.05
N ILE A 308 -10.54 21.69 3.56
CA ILE A 308 -9.82 22.68 4.37
C ILE A 308 -10.59 23.99 4.20
N ASN A 309 -11.37 24.40 5.21
CA ASN A 309 -12.29 25.54 5.12
C ASN A 309 -11.76 26.81 5.78
N SER A 310 -10.77 26.70 6.64
CA SER A 310 -10.17 27.85 7.34
C SER A 310 -8.76 27.48 7.83
N GLY A 311 -8.02 28.47 8.26
CA GLY A 311 -6.70 28.27 8.85
C GLY A 311 -5.87 29.54 8.82
N ALA A 312 -4.86 29.60 9.68
CA ALA A 312 -3.82 30.61 9.61
C ALA A 312 -2.84 30.27 8.49
N ARG A 313 -2.11 31.27 7.98
CA ARG A 313 -1.15 31.08 6.88
C ARG A 313 0.00 30.13 7.26
N ASP A 314 0.32 30.05 8.54
CA ASP A 314 1.34 29.16 9.08
C ASP A 314 0.83 27.73 9.30
N ALA A 315 -0.40 27.44 8.89
CA ALA A 315 -1.07 26.14 9.00
C ALA A 315 -1.06 25.50 10.42
N GLN A 316 -0.81 26.30 11.47
CA GLN A 316 -0.89 25.84 12.87
C GLN A 316 -2.33 25.60 13.33
N SER A 317 -3.29 26.21 12.66
CA SER A 317 -4.72 26.01 12.90
C SER A 317 -5.41 25.81 11.55
N MET A 318 -5.58 24.57 11.12
CA MET A 318 -6.41 24.25 9.95
C MET A 318 -7.80 23.81 10.39
N GLY A 319 -8.82 24.48 9.86
CA GLY A 319 -10.21 24.06 10.01
C GLY A 319 -10.53 22.97 8.99
N LEU A 320 -10.41 21.73 9.42
CA LEU A 320 -10.79 20.56 8.62
C LEU A 320 -12.27 20.29 8.82
N ALA A 321 -13.00 20.12 7.71
CA ALA A 321 -14.42 19.82 7.70
C ALA A 321 -14.69 18.57 6.87
N PHE A 322 -15.72 17.83 7.25
CA PHE A 322 -16.13 16.60 6.61
C PHE A 322 -17.60 16.68 6.19
N THR A 323 -17.93 16.16 5.02
CA THR A 323 -19.31 16.17 4.50
C THR A 323 -20.06 14.89 4.77
N THR A 324 -19.34 13.82 5.08
CA THR A 324 -19.89 12.47 5.32
C THR A 324 -18.99 11.69 6.29
N LYS A 325 -19.50 10.57 6.79
CA LYS A 325 -18.71 9.51 7.45
C LYS A 325 -18.50 8.28 6.58
N LYS A 326 -18.65 8.43 5.27
CA LYS A 326 -18.53 7.34 4.30
C LYS A 326 -17.53 7.71 3.23
N HIS A 327 -17.27 6.79 2.32
CA HIS A 327 -16.47 7.05 1.13
C HIS A 327 -17.18 8.04 0.21
N THR A 328 -16.41 8.67 -0.68
CA THR A 328 -16.92 9.52 -1.74
C THR A 328 -16.41 9.07 -3.11
N ALA A 329 -17.02 9.59 -4.17
CA ALA A 329 -16.59 9.36 -5.55
C ALA A 329 -15.57 10.43 -6.03
N ALA A 330 -14.91 11.12 -5.11
CA ALA A 330 -13.85 12.07 -5.47
C ALA A 330 -12.71 11.34 -6.18
N LEU A 331 -12.10 12.01 -7.17
CA LEU A 331 -10.87 11.49 -7.77
C LEU A 331 -9.77 11.39 -6.73
N VAL A 332 -8.97 10.34 -6.81
CA VAL A 332 -7.81 10.16 -5.93
C VAL A 332 -6.50 10.41 -6.68
N PRO A 333 -5.43 10.82 -6.00
CA PRO A 333 -4.15 11.07 -6.63
C PRO A 333 -3.50 9.76 -7.12
N VAL A 334 -2.77 9.87 -8.24
CA VAL A 334 -1.80 8.86 -8.69
C VAL A 334 -0.46 9.58 -8.81
N MET A 335 0.55 9.07 -8.09
CA MET A 335 1.89 9.65 -8.12
C MET A 335 2.90 8.55 -8.43
N ALA A 336 3.89 8.82 -9.28
CA ALA A 336 4.85 7.81 -9.68
C ALA A 336 6.28 8.36 -9.78
N TYR A 337 7.25 7.48 -9.53
CA TYR A 337 8.67 7.73 -9.64
C TYR A 337 9.41 6.48 -10.13
N GLY A 338 10.41 6.65 -10.98
CA GLY A 338 11.27 5.58 -11.47
C GLY A 338 10.96 5.17 -12.91
N PRO A 339 11.59 4.10 -13.41
CA PRO A 339 11.39 3.64 -14.78
C PRO A 339 9.92 3.32 -15.08
N GLY A 340 9.36 3.91 -16.16
CA GLY A 340 7.96 3.73 -16.54
C GLY A 340 6.95 4.60 -15.80
N ALA A 341 7.41 5.52 -14.92
CA ALA A 341 6.53 6.40 -14.15
C ALA A 341 5.65 7.31 -15.02
N GLU A 342 6.13 7.68 -16.21
CA GLU A 342 5.38 8.48 -17.21
C GLU A 342 4.04 7.84 -17.60
N ALA A 343 3.95 6.51 -17.54
CA ALA A 343 2.71 5.81 -17.81
C ALA A 343 1.60 6.15 -16.80
N MET A 344 1.92 6.68 -15.63
CA MET A 344 0.94 7.05 -14.59
C MET A 344 0.43 8.48 -14.71
N SER A 345 0.93 9.29 -15.66
CA SER A 345 0.57 10.70 -15.85
C SER A 345 -0.70 10.86 -16.71
N ALA A 346 -1.85 10.48 -16.15
CA ALA A 346 -3.14 10.66 -16.82
C ALA A 346 -4.29 10.70 -15.79
N MET A 347 -5.46 11.19 -16.22
CA MET A 347 -6.71 10.84 -15.57
C MET A 347 -7.15 9.47 -16.11
N MET A 348 -7.34 8.50 -15.24
CA MET A 348 -7.59 7.12 -15.65
C MET A 348 -8.60 6.44 -14.72
N ASP A 349 -9.20 5.37 -15.20
CA ASP A 349 -9.92 4.43 -14.33
C ASP A 349 -8.91 3.63 -13.49
N ASN A 350 -9.26 3.24 -12.26
CA ASN A 350 -8.33 2.50 -11.38
C ASN A 350 -7.88 1.15 -11.98
N THR A 351 -8.67 0.54 -12.85
CA THR A 351 -8.28 -0.68 -13.61
C THR A 351 -7.12 -0.44 -14.57
N GLU A 352 -6.94 0.79 -15.05
CA GLU A 352 -5.84 1.13 -15.97
C GLU A 352 -4.47 1.11 -15.27
N ILE A 353 -4.42 1.39 -13.97
CA ILE A 353 -3.18 1.29 -13.19
C ILE A 353 -2.60 -0.13 -13.33
N TYR A 354 -3.42 -1.15 -13.06
CA TYR A 354 -3.01 -2.54 -13.24
C TYR A 354 -2.54 -2.84 -14.67
N ARG A 355 -3.32 -2.44 -15.69
CA ARG A 355 -2.99 -2.71 -17.10
C ARG A 355 -1.64 -2.10 -17.49
N ARG A 356 -1.37 -0.89 -17.01
CA ARG A 356 -0.09 -0.20 -17.24
C ARG A 356 1.06 -0.90 -16.54
N LEU A 357 0.88 -1.34 -15.28
CA LEU A 357 1.88 -2.13 -14.56
C LEU A 357 2.17 -3.46 -15.27
N CYS A 358 1.14 -4.18 -15.73
CA CYS A 358 1.30 -5.39 -16.54
C CYS A 358 2.06 -5.11 -17.84
N GLY A 359 1.72 -4.02 -18.54
CA GLY A 359 2.41 -3.61 -19.77
C GLY A 359 3.90 -3.32 -19.56
N LEU A 360 4.25 -2.64 -18.45
CA LEU A 360 5.65 -2.38 -18.09
C LEU A 360 6.44 -3.67 -17.84
N TRP A 361 5.80 -4.71 -17.32
CA TRP A 361 6.41 -6.02 -17.11
C TRP A 361 6.22 -6.99 -18.27
N SER A 362 5.57 -6.57 -19.38
CA SER A 362 5.20 -7.44 -20.49
C SER A 362 4.36 -8.65 -20.08
N LEU A 363 3.51 -8.47 -19.08
CA LEU A 363 2.50 -9.45 -18.67
C LEU A 363 1.21 -9.19 -19.44
N GLU A 364 0.48 -10.25 -19.75
CA GLU A 364 -0.89 -10.11 -20.24
C GLU A 364 -1.77 -9.57 -19.09
N PRO A 365 -2.60 -8.54 -19.35
CA PRO A 365 -3.46 -7.95 -18.33
C PRO A 365 -4.63 -8.86 -17.92
#